data_af68a1dee9bdc1b3c4dfe5c000cabe5d
#
_entry.id   af68a1dee9bdc1b3c4dfe5c000cabe5d
#
_cell.length_a   1.000
_cell.length_b   1.000
_cell.length_c   1.000
_cell.angle_alpha   90.00
_cell.angle_beta   90.00
_cell.angle_gamma   90.00
#
_symmetry.space_group_name_H-M   'P 1'
#
loop_
_entity.id
_entity.type
_entity.pdbx_description
1 polymer ?
#
loop_
_entity_poly.entity_id
_entity_poly.type
_entity_poly.pdbx_seq_one_letter_code
_entity_poly.pdbx_strand_id
1 'polypeptide(L)'
;MASRASISYDHHSREHAAHAAEIHAELRERCPVAWTESYGGFWLASAFEPCVRAAKDLERFRSDHDVEGTREGYQGITIPSLPNQRFIPSEADPPEFLEYRHLLQRWFSPGSVARWEPFVRDYVTQCLDDHVESGRIDLVLDLANPVPAAVTLAFIGLPPGDWERFADPIHASAYTPPGTPEKAAAIAGIGELAEVVRGIVVDRRASPRDDLTSAVANAEIGGAPIAIDRAVDILQLVVAGGVDTTTALLANTFVWLSEHPDVRQRLVDEPELMGTAREEFLRYFTPTQATARTAHCDVELDGVTVAAGERVLMSWAAANRDPTVFVDPEHVDIDRAPNPHLTFGAGPHRCLGIHFARMIIGVVLEEVLARIPDYVVDMNAAERYRTIGIINGWIKVPATFTPSNPRSVAPRT
;
A
#
# COMPACT_ATOMS: atom_id res chain seq x y z
N MET A 1 34.48 17.33 7.79
CA MET A 1 33.26 16.53 7.52
C MET A 1 32.77 15.98 8.85
N ALA A 2 31.58 16.33 9.28
CA ALA A 2 30.99 15.69 10.46
C ALA A 2 30.87 14.19 10.14
N SER A 3 31.23 13.34 11.10
CA SER A 3 31.09 11.87 10.96
C SER A 3 29.61 11.56 10.72
N ARG A 4 29.28 10.91 9.59
CA ARG A 4 27.92 10.40 9.34
C ARG A 4 27.57 9.42 10.45
N ALA A 5 26.44 9.59 11.11
CA ALA A 5 25.90 8.57 12.00
C ALA A 5 25.49 7.36 11.13
N SER A 6 26.34 6.33 11.13
CA SER A 6 26.16 5.14 10.29
C SER A 6 25.55 4.01 11.13
N ILE A 7 24.59 3.32 10.52
CA ILE A 7 23.88 2.17 11.10
C ILE A 7 23.96 0.96 10.17
N SER A 8 23.86 -0.23 10.74
CA SER A 8 23.61 -1.45 9.97
C SER A 8 22.09 -1.62 9.82
N TYR A 9 21.55 -1.30 8.66
CA TYR A 9 20.12 -1.37 8.41
C TYR A 9 19.83 -1.87 6.99
N ASP A 10 19.13 -2.99 6.90
CA ASP A 10 18.59 -3.55 5.66
C ASP A 10 17.13 -3.87 5.86
N HIS A 11 16.24 -3.02 5.32
CA HIS A 11 14.78 -3.15 5.44
C HIS A 11 14.22 -4.39 4.72
N HIS A 12 14.98 -5.05 3.87
CA HIS A 12 14.61 -6.31 3.22
C HIS A 12 15.15 -7.55 3.93
N SER A 13 15.91 -7.38 5.01
CA SER A 13 16.48 -8.50 5.76
C SER A 13 15.42 -9.27 6.54
N ARG A 14 15.71 -10.55 6.83
CA ARG A 14 14.89 -11.37 7.72
C ARG A 14 14.89 -10.83 9.15
N GLU A 15 15.99 -10.25 9.58
CA GLU A 15 16.12 -9.62 10.89
C GLU A 15 15.14 -8.44 11.00
N HIS A 16 15.11 -7.57 9.99
CA HIS A 16 14.14 -6.48 9.95
C HIS A 16 12.70 -7.01 9.94
N ALA A 17 12.40 -8.04 9.16
CA ALA A 17 11.05 -8.62 9.13
C ALA A 17 10.61 -9.19 10.50
N ALA A 18 11.55 -9.68 11.30
CA ALA A 18 11.28 -10.23 12.63
C ALA A 18 11.20 -9.16 13.74
N HIS A 19 12.00 -8.08 13.64
CA HIS A 19 12.25 -7.14 14.74
C HIS A 19 12.08 -5.66 14.32
N ALA A 20 11.23 -5.37 13.32
CA ALA A 20 11.09 -4.01 12.80
C ALA A 20 10.68 -2.98 13.86
N ALA A 21 9.82 -3.35 14.79
CA ALA A 21 9.33 -2.44 15.84
C ALA A 21 10.47 -2.01 16.78
N GLU A 22 11.27 -2.97 17.25
CA GLU A 22 12.41 -2.73 18.13
C GLU A 22 13.50 -1.92 17.42
N ILE A 23 13.82 -2.29 16.18
CA ILE A 23 14.80 -1.57 15.35
C ILE A 23 14.35 -0.12 15.14
N HIS A 24 13.10 0.11 14.79
CA HIS A 24 12.57 1.45 14.59
C HIS A 24 12.54 2.27 15.89
N ALA A 25 12.22 1.66 17.03
CA ALA A 25 12.25 2.33 18.33
C ALA A 25 13.66 2.79 18.70
N GLU A 26 14.66 1.91 18.57
CA GLU A 26 16.05 2.25 18.81
C GLU A 26 16.53 3.38 17.89
N LEU A 27 16.19 3.33 16.61
CA LEU A 27 16.60 4.35 15.64
C LEU A 27 15.97 5.71 15.93
N ARG A 28 14.70 5.78 16.27
CA ARG A 28 14.05 7.04 16.67
C ARG A 28 14.71 7.69 17.88
N GLU A 29 15.09 6.90 18.87
CA GLU A 29 15.72 7.39 20.10
C GLU A 29 17.14 7.90 19.89
N ARG A 30 17.95 7.18 19.09
CA ARG A 30 19.39 7.43 18.97
C ARG A 30 19.78 8.27 17.77
N CYS A 31 19.06 8.12 16.65
CA CYS A 31 19.47 8.68 15.36
C CYS A 31 18.26 8.79 14.40
N PRO A 32 17.36 9.80 14.57
CA PRO A 32 16.13 9.94 13.77
C PRO A 32 16.39 10.00 12.25
N VAL A 33 17.56 10.47 11.83
CA VAL A 33 18.04 10.41 10.44
C VAL A 33 19.45 9.81 10.45
N ALA A 34 19.61 8.61 9.88
CA ALA A 34 20.84 7.84 9.93
C ALA A 34 21.22 7.29 8.55
N TRP A 35 22.54 7.15 8.30
CA TRP A 35 23.06 6.57 7.07
C TRP A 35 23.25 5.07 7.16
N THR A 36 22.91 4.34 6.08
CA THR A 36 23.26 2.92 5.89
C THR A 36 23.93 2.72 4.55
N GLU A 37 24.84 1.75 4.46
CA GLU A 37 25.53 1.38 3.22
C GLU A 37 24.73 0.38 2.37
N SER A 38 23.60 -0.12 2.87
CA SER A 38 22.77 -1.09 2.13
C SER A 38 22.30 -0.49 0.80
N TYR A 39 22.23 -1.33 -0.23
CA TYR A 39 21.74 -0.95 -1.58
C TYR A 39 22.44 0.27 -2.20
N GLY A 40 23.74 0.44 -1.94
CA GLY A 40 24.53 1.56 -2.46
C GLY A 40 24.50 2.82 -1.62
N GLY A 41 23.85 2.75 -0.46
CA GLY A 41 23.78 3.82 0.54
C GLY A 41 22.50 4.66 0.45
N PHE A 42 21.92 4.93 1.62
CA PHE A 42 20.80 5.84 1.76
C PHE A 42 20.67 6.34 3.21
N TRP A 43 19.98 7.46 3.38
CA TRP A 43 19.53 7.97 4.67
C TRP A 43 18.20 7.34 5.04
N LEU A 44 18.04 6.85 6.26
CA LEU A 44 16.78 6.44 6.85
C LEU A 44 16.24 7.57 7.72
N ALA A 45 15.06 8.09 7.41
CA ALA A 45 14.30 8.95 8.31
C ALA A 45 13.29 8.08 9.08
N SER A 46 13.44 8.00 10.42
CA SER A 46 12.66 7.12 11.30
C SER A 46 11.73 7.87 12.27
N ALA A 47 11.81 9.19 12.34
CA ALA A 47 10.93 10.03 13.15
C ALA A 47 9.86 10.73 12.29
N PHE A 48 8.80 11.20 12.94
CA PHE A 48 7.62 11.79 12.27
C PHE A 48 7.98 13.05 11.48
N GLU A 49 8.64 14.03 12.11
CA GLU A 49 8.89 15.32 11.48
C GLU A 49 9.86 15.26 10.28
N PRO A 50 11.00 14.55 10.33
CA PRO A 50 11.85 14.36 9.16
C PRO A 50 11.13 13.71 7.98
N CYS A 51 10.27 12.71 8.23
CA CYS A 51 9.45 12.08 7.19
C CYS A 51 8.47 13.09 6.55
N VAL A 52 7.79 13.88 7.35
CA VAL A 52 6.86 14.92 6.87
C VAL A 52 7.58 15.99 6.07
N ARG A 53 8.76 16.45 6.52
CA ARG A 53 9.56 17.46 5.82
C ARG A 53 10.01 16.95 4.46
N ALA A 54 10.62 15.77 4.40
CA ALA A 54 11.07 15.19 3.13
C ALA A 54 9.91 14.93 2.16
N ALA A 55 8.74 14.52 2.65
CA ALA A 55 7.56 14.27 1.82
C ALA A 55 6.88 15.53 1.27
N LYS A 56 6.98 16.66 1.98
CA LYS A 56 6.34 17.92 1.58
C LYS A 56 7.19 18.80 0.65
N ASP A 57 8.50 18.63 0.69
CA ASP A 57 9.46 19.48 -0.01
C ASP A 57 9.81 18.91 -1.38
N LEU A 58 8.94 19.13 -2.36
CA LEU A 58 9.14 18.65 -3.73
C LEU A 58 10.22 19.40 -4.52
N GLU A 59 10.67 20.54 -4.02
CA GLU A 59 11.74 21.29 -4.69
C GLU A 59 13.10 20.65 -4.42
N ARG A 60 13.32 20.18 -3.17
CA ARG A 60 14.59 19.63 -2.73
C ARG A 60 14.62 18.09 -2.72
N PHE A 61 13.47 17.41 -2.56
CA PHE A 61 13.34 15.97 -2.56
C PHE A 61 12.49 15.48 -3.73
N ARG A 62 13.13 14.88 -4.72
CA ARG A 62 12.48 14.40 -5.95
C ARG A 62 12.00 12.94 -5.83
N SER A 63 10.91 12.65 -6.50
CA SER A 63 10.36 11.29 -6.63
C SER A 63 10.85 10.59 -7.90
N ASP A 64 11.23 11.37 -8.91
CA ASP A 64 11.75 10.92 -10.20
C ASP A 64 13.17 11.50 -10.37
N HIS A 65 14.18 10.68 -10.18
CA HIS A 65 15.56 11.09 -10.38
C HIS A 65 16.24 10.18 -11.41
N ASP A 66 16.23 10.65 -12.64
CA ASP A 66 16.89 10.00 -13.77
C ASP A 66 18.00 10.94 -14.26
N VAL A 67 19.20 10.72 -13.73
CA VAL A 67 20.37 11.62 -13.96
C VAL A 67 20.77 11.67 -15.43
N GLU A 68 20.61 10.56 -16.16
CA GLU A 68 21.09 10.41 -17.52
C GLU A 68 19.97 10.41 -18.58
N GLY A 69 18.70 10.43 -18.16
CA GLY A 69 17.54 10.36 -19.04
C GLY A 69 17.38 9.01 -19.77
N THR A 70 18.18 8.01 -19.36
CA THR A 70 18.23 6.68 -20.00
C THR A 70 17.59 5.60 -19.14
N ARG A 71 17.14 5.96 -17.93
CA ARG A 71 16.72 5.08 -16.84
C ARG A 71 17.85 4.17 -16.29
N GLU A 72 19.02 4.23 -16.82
CA GLU A 72 20.20 3.64 -16.20
C GLU A 72 20.55 4.47 -14.94
N GLY A 73 20.60 3.82 -13.79
CA GLY A 73 20.75 4.52 -12.51
C GLY A 73 19.49 5.25 -12.00
N TYR A 74 18.31 5.03 -12.61
CA TYR A 74 17.05 5.61 -12.18
C TYR A 74 16.75 5.34 -10.69
N GLN A 75 16.35 6.39 -9.99
CA GLN A 75 16.00 6.37 -8.58
C GLN A 75 14.55 6.83 -8.39
N GLY A 76 13.66 5.87 -8.17
CA GLY A 76 12.25 6.10 -7.88
C GLY A 76 11.93 6.09 -6.37
N ILE A 77 10.71 5.72 -6.03
CA ILE A 77 10.20 5.72 -4.65
C ILE A 77 10.56 4.46 -3.85
N THR A 78 11.21 3.46 -4.44
CA THR A 78 11.63 2.22 -3.76
C THR A 78 13.15 2.12 -3.66
N ILE A 79 13.65 1.45 -2.63
CA ILE A 79 15.06 1.05 -2.48
C ILE A 79 15.09 -0.47 -2.28
N PRO A 80 15.78 -1.24 -3.16
CA PRO A 80 16.35 -0.79 -4.42
C PRO A 80 15.29 -0.31 -5.42
N SER A 81 15.70 0.49 -6.40
CA SER A 81 14.81 0.95 -7.47
C SER A 81 14.39 -0.21 -8.38
N LEU A 82 13.19 -0.13 -8.95
CA LEU A 82 12.67 -1.09 -9.93
C LEU A 82 12.93 -0.53 -11.34
N PRO A 83 13.91 -1.07 -12.09
CA PRO A 83 14.43 -0.40 -13.29
C PRO A 83 13.44 -0.35 -14.45
N ASN A 84 12.52 -1.30 -14.55
CA ASN A 84 11.62 -1.45 -15.70
C ASN A 84 10.18 -0.97 -15.44
N GLN A 85 9.87 -0.55 -14.22
CA GLN A 85 8.53 -0.10 -13.85
C GLN A 85 8.59 1.35 -13.38
N ARG A 86 7.64 2.16 -13.87
CA ARG A 86 7.48 3.54 -13.44
C ARG A 86 6.12 3.71 -12.75
N PHE A 87 6.14 4.18 -11.52
CA PHE A 87 4.93 4.38 -10.72
C PHE A 87 4.35 5.78 -10.92
N ILE A 88 3.65 6.04 -12.02
CA ILE A 88 3.07 7.35 -12.32
C ILE A 88 1.66 7.44 -11.73
N PRO A 89 1.34 8.51 -10.93
CA PRO A 89 2.09 9.75 -10.71
C PRO A 89 3.05 9.76 -9.51
N SER A 90 3.22 8.68 -8.76
CA SER A 90 4.05 8.67 -7.54
C SER A 90 5.54 8.95 -7.83
N GLU A 91 6.01 8.56 -9.02
CA GLU A 91 7.35 8.81 -9.54
C GLU A 91 7.33 9.88 -10.64
N ALA A 92 6.63 10.98 -10.40
CA ALA A 92 6.66 12.18 -11.20
C ALA A 92 6.82 13.39 -10.27
N ASP A 93 7.48 14.43 -10.77
CA ASP A 93 7.66 15.70 -10.06
C ASP A 93 6.94 16.84 -10.78
N PRO A 94 6.67 17.99 -10.12
CA PRO A 94 6.12 19.16 -10.77
C PRO A 94 6.98 19.65 -11.95
N PRO A 95 6.39 20.17 -13.06
CA PRO A 95 4.94 20.45 -13.19
C PRO A 95 4.08 19.24 -13.60
N GLU A 96 4.64 18.23 -14.24
CA GLU A 96 3.91 17.09 -14.83
C GLU A 96 3.08 16.32 -13.78
N PHE A 97 3.62 16.13 -12.58
CA PHE A 97 2.92 15.53 -11.46
C PHE A 97 1.54 16.16 -11.18
N LEU A 98 1.46 17.49 -11.22
CA LEU A 98 0.22 18.21 -10.92
C LEU A 98 -0.88 17.93 -11.95
N GLU A 99 -0.51 17.77 -13.23
CA GLU A 99 -1.43 17.43 -14.30
C GLU A 99 -2.01 16.02 -14.12
N TYR A 100 -1.16 15.04 -13.81
CA TYR A 100 -1.60 13.67 -13.46
C TYR A 100 -2.51 13.67 -12.24
N ARG A 101 -2.13 14.41 -11.21
CA ARG A 101 -2.93 14.51 -9.99
C ARG A 101 -4.31 15.11 -10.28
N HIS A 102 -4.39 16.16 -11.07
CA HIS A 102 -5.64 16.80 -11.47
C HIS A 102 -6.53 15.86 -12.31
N LEU A 103 -5.95 15.13 -13.26
CA LEU A 103 -6.65 14.12 -14.07
C LEU A 103 -7.34 13.06 -13.22
N LEU A 104 -6.62 12.56 -12.20
CA LEU A 104 -7.05 11.40 -11.43
C LEU A 104 -7.97 11.74 -10.25
N GLN A 105 -7.79 12.89 -9.58
CA GLN A 105 -8.41 13.20 -8.29
C GLN A 105 -9.93 13.10 -8.28
N ARG A 106 -10.62 13.40 -9.39
CA ARG A 106 -12.08 13.32 -9.45
C ARG A 106 -12.62 11.91 -9.29
N TRP A 107 -11.88 10.92 -9.81
CA TRP A 107 -12.23 9.50 -9.75
C TRP A 107 -12.08 8.91 -8.34
N PHE A 108 -11.15 9.48 -7.57
CA PHE A 108 -10.85 9.08 -6.19
C PHE A 108 -11.52 9.98 -5.14
N SER A 109 -12.41 10.88 -5.54
CA SER A 109 -13.15 11.74 -4.61
C SER A 109 -14.11 10.92 -3.73
N PRO A 110 -14.45 11.39 -2.50
CA PRO A 110 -15.35 10.66 -1.61
C PRO A 110 -16.67 10.26 -2.27
N GLY A 111 -17.29 11.19 -3.02
CA GLY A 111 -18.56 10.93 -3.72
C GLY A 111 -18.43 9.92 -4.88
N SER A 112 -17.28 9.90 -5.58
CA SER A 112 -17.02 8.89 -6.62
C SER A 112 -16.79 7.51 -6.02
N VAL A 113 -16.08 7.44 -4.90
CA VAL A 113 -15.77 6.19 -4.21
C VAL A 113 -17.00 5.58 -3.54
N ALA A 114 -17.86 6.40 -2.92
CA ALA A 114 -19.07 5.92 -2.24
C ALA A 114 -20.00 5.09 -3.16
N ARG A 115 -19.98 5.34 -4.46
CA ARG A 115 -20.77 4.59 -5.44
C ARG A 115 -20.34 3.13 -5.61
N TRP A 116 -19.13 2.81 -5.17
CA TRP A 116 -18.55 1.45 -5.24
C TRP A 116 -18.87 0.59 -4.02
N GLU A 117 -19.36 1.19 -2.92
CA GLU A 117 -19.65 0.46 -1.69
C GLU A 117 -20.62 -0.73 -1.89
N PRO A 118 -21.73 -0.60 -2.63
CA PRO A 118 -22.61 -1.74 -2.90
C PRO A 118 -21.89 -2.91 -3.59
N PHE A 119 -21.08 -2.61 -4.60
CA PHE A 119 -20.27 -3.63 -5.30
C PHE A 119 -19.30 -4.32 -4.35
N VAL A 120 -18.59 -3.55 -3.51
CA VAL A 120 -17.66 -4.10 -2.53
C VAL A 120 -18.38 -5.00 -1.54
N ARG A 121 -19.51 -4.56 -1.00
CA ARG A 121 -20.31 -5.32 -0.01
C ARG A 121 -20.85 -6.62 -0.60
N ASP A 122 -21.36 -6.57 -1.82
CA ASP A 122 -21.82 -7.77 -2.54
C ASP A 122 -20.67 -8.75 -2.78
N TYR A 123 -19.50 -8.26 -3.19
CA TYR A 123 -18.34 -9.11 -3.45
C TYR A 123 -17.81 -9.76 -2.16
N VAL A 124 -17.72 -9.00 -1.07
CA VAL A 124 -17.35 -9.52 0.26
C VAL A 124 -18.36 -10.60 0.72
N THR A 125 -19.65 -10.34 0.54
CA THR A 125 -20.71 -11.30 0.89
C THR A 125 -20.53 -12.61 0.13
N GLN A 126 -20.26 -12.56 -1.16
CA GLN A 126 -20.01 -13.76 -1.98
C GLN A 126 -18.77 -14.51 -1.52
N CYS A 127 -17.63 -13.81 -1.23
CA CYS A 127 -16.44 -14.44 -0.69
C CYS A 127 -16.70 -15.18 0.62
N LEU A 128 -17.46 -14.58 1.53
CA LEU A 128 -17.82 -15.22 2.80
C LEU A 128 -18.79 -16.39 2.62
N ASP A 129 -19.78 -16.25 1.73
CA ASP A 129 -20.79 -17.30 1.49
C ASP A 129 -20.21 -18.61 0.96
N ASP A 130 -19.11 -18.55 0.21
CA ASP A 130 -18.41 -19.74 -0.26
C ASP A 130 -17.79 -20.58 0.90
N HIS A 131 -17.67 -20.00 2.12
CA HIS A 131 -16.96 -20.60 3.24
C HIS A 131 -17.80 -20.78 4.51
N VAL A 132 -18.88 -20.01 4.71
CA VAL A 132 -19.65 -19.98 5.98
C VAL A 132 -20.24 -21.33 6.38
N GLU A 133 -20.62 -22.19 5.43
CA GLU A 133 -21.16 -23.53 5.74
C GLU A 133 -20.06 -24.51 6.20
N SER A 134 -18.82 -24.32 5.70
CA SER A 134 -17.70 -25.18 6.06
C SER A 134 -17.09 -24.85 7.43
N GLY A 135 -17.30 -23.63 7.95
CA GLY A 135 -16.68 -23.10 9.15
C GLY A 135 -15.17 -22.90 9.01
N ARG A 136 -14.65 -22.79 7.79
CA ARG A 136 -13.22 -22.64 7.48
C ARG A 136 -13.02 -21.64 6.35
N ILE A 137 -12.00 -20.80 6.47
CA ILE A 137 -11.60 -19.80 5.46
C ILE A 137 -10.11 -19.52 5.58
N ASP A 138 -9.45 -19.19 4.49
CA ASP A 138 -8.20 -18.45 4.56
C ASP A 138 -8.52 -16.95 4.39
N LEU A 139 -8.35 -16.18 5.47
CA LEU A 139 -8.73 -14.76 5.50
C LEU A 139 -7.92 -13.90 4.52
N VAL A 140 -6.78 -14.40 4.03
CA VAL A 140 -6.00 -13.75 2.96
C VAL A 140 -6.43 -14.25 1.60
N LEU A 141 -6.31 -15.55 1.35
CA LEU A 141 -6.50 -16.12 0.01
C LEU A 141 -7.95 -16.04 -0.47
N ASP A 142 -8.91 -16.21 0.46
CA ASP A 142 -10.34 -16.28 0.12
C ASP A 142 -11.07 -14.94 0.29
N LEU A 143 -10.45 -13.93 0.95
CA LEU A 143 -11.13 -12.67 1.24
C LEU A 143 -10.24 -11.43 0.98
N ALA A 144 -9.11 -11.28 1.70
CA ALA A 144 -8.32 -10.06 1.64
C ALA A 144 -7.59 -9.87 0.29
N ASN A 145 -7.25 -10.93 -0.43
CA ASN A 145 -6.71 -10.84 -1.80
C ASN A 145 -7.80 -10.55 -2.84
N PRO A 146 -8.89 -11.36 -2.94
CA PRO A 146 -9.87 -11.19 -4.01
C PRO A 146 -10.61 -9.86 -3.94
N VAL A 147 -10.98 -9.37 -2.75
CA VAL A 147 -11.82 -8.17 -2.63
C VAL A 147 -11.13 -6.92 -3.17
N PRO A 148 -9.95 -6.48 -2.70
CA PRO A 148 -9.29 -5.29 -3.22
C PRO A 148 -8.91 -5.43 -4.70
N ALA A 149 -8.48 -6.63 -5.12
CA ALA A 149 -8.09 -6.89 -6.49
C ALA A 149 -9.28 -6.79 -7.45
N ALA A 150 -10.39 -7.46 -7.17
CA ALA A 150 -11.60 -7.40 -7.99
C ALA A 150 -12.16 -5.97 -8.09
N VAL A 151 -12.21 -5.24 -6.96
CA VAL A 151 -12.65 -3.83 -6.93
C VAL A 151 -11.75 -2.97 -7.81
N THR A 152 -10.44 -3.15 -7.72
CA THR A 152 -9.48 -2.36 -8.51
C THR A 152 -9.58 -2.66 -10.00
N LEU A 153 -9.74 -3.94 -10.38
CA LEU A 153 -9.94 -4.31 -11.78
C LEU A 153 -11.23 -3.73 -12.34
N ALA A 154 -12.35 -3.88 -11.61
CA ALA A 154 -13.63 -3.28 -12.00
C ALA A 154 -13.51 -1.76 -12.17
N PHE A 155 -12.79 -1.08 -11.27
CA PHE A 155 -12.58 0.37 -11.30
C PHE A 155 -11.83 0.84 -12.56
N ILE A 156 -10.88 0.06 -13.07
CA ILE A 156 -10.19 0.36 -14.33
C ILE A 156 -10.90 -0.21 -15.57
N GLY A 157 -12.03 -0.91 -15.40
CA GLY A 157 -12.83 -1.46 -16.49
C GLY A 157 -12.38 -2.82 -17.01
N LEU A 158 -11.65 -3.60 -16.21
CA LEU A 158 -11.33 -5.01 -16.43
C LEU A 158 -12.32 -5.94 -15.70
N PRO A 159 -12.48 -7.20 -16.15
CA PRO A 159 -13.32 -8.16 -15.45
C PRO A 159 -12.83 -8.41 -14.01
N PRO A 160 -13.68 -8.26 -12.98
CA PRO A 160 -13.28 -8.53 -11.60
C PRO A 160 -12.91 -10.00 -11.36
N GLY A 161 -13.43 -10.94 -12.16
CA GLY A 161 -13.09 -12.36 -12.08
C GLY A 161 -11.65 -12.71 -12.49
N ASP A 162 -10.93 -11.81 -13.16
CA ASP A 162 -9.52 -12.00 -13.51
C ASP A 162 -8.56 -11.65 -12.36
N TRP A 163 -9.07 -11.45 -11.14
CA TRP A 163 -8.31 -10.90 -10.02
C TRP A 163 -7.04 -11.68 -9.67
N GLU A 164 -7.08 -13.02 -9.66
CA GLU A 164 -5.91 -13.87 -9.37
C GLU A 164 -4.75 -13.57 -10.33
N ARG A 165 -5.04 -13.51 -11.63
CA ARG A 165 -4.05 -13.23 -12.65
C ARG A 165 -3.29 -11.92 -12.39
N PHE A 166 -3.97 -10.90 -11.86
CA PHE A 166 -3.36 -9.61 -11.56
C PHE A 166 -2.73 -9.57 -10.17
N ALA A 167 -3.40 -10.15 -9.17
CA ALA A 167 -2.96 -10.12 -7.79
C ALA A 167 -1.70 -10.95 -7.53
N ASP A 168 -1.62 -12.16 -8.07
CA ASP A 168 -0.52 -13.09 -7.80
C ASP A 168 0.87 -12.52 -8.06
N PRO A 169 1.20 -11.95 -9.24
CA PRO A 169 2.54 -11.40 -9.47
C PRO A 169 2.80 -10.15 -8.62
N ILE A 170 1.76 -9.36 -8.29
CA ILE A 170 1.89 -8.17 -7.44
C ILE A 170 2.25 -8.59 -6.02
N HIS A 171 1.47 -9.52 -5.41
CA HIS A 171 1.74 -10.08 -4.09
C HIS A 171 3.12 -10.76 -4.04
N ALA A 172 3.42 -11.62 -5.03
CA ALA A 172 4.73 -12.28 -5.13
C ALA A 172 5.87 -11.25 -5.17
N SER A 173 5.68 -10.15 -5.89
CA SER A 173 6.64 -9.05 -5.90
C SER A 173 6.80 -8.39 -4.52
N ALA A 174 5.73 -8.26 -3.73
CA ALA A 174 5.78 -7.61 -2.42
C ALA A 174 6.52 -8.46 -1.37
N TYR A 175 6.20 -9.77 -1.28
CA TYR A 175 6.74 -10.62 -0.21
C TYR A 175 8.08 -11.30 -0.53
N THR A 176 8.58 -11.17 -1.77
CA THR A 176 9.83 -11.83 -2.20
C THR A 176 11.03 -10.88 -2.08
N PRO A 177 12.13 -11.29 -1.43
CA PRO A 177 13.31 -10.45 -1.28
C PRO A 177 13.94 -10.03 -2.62
N PRO A 178 14.50 -8.81 -2.70
CA PRO A 178 15.23 -8.34 -3.88
C PRO A 178 16.40 -9.28 -4.27
N GLY A 179 16.67 -9.38 -5.56
CA GLY A 179 17.80 -10.17 -6.09
C GLY A 179 17.55 -11.68 -6.19
N THR A 180 16.35 -12.17 -5.83
CA THR A 180 15.98 -13.58 -5.96
C THR A 180 15.37 -13.90 -7.33
N PRO A 181 15.50 -15.15 -7.84
CA PRO A 181 14.83 -15.59 -9.07
C PRO A 181 13.31 -15.44 -9.01
N GLU A 182 12.71 -15.69 -7.84
CA GLU A 182 11.28 -15.56 -7.60
C GLU A 182 10.82 -14.09 -7.74
N LYS A 183 11.62 -13.14 -7.24
CA LYS A 183 11.36 -11.70 -7.44
C LYS A 183 11.44 -11.32 -8.92
N ALA A 184 12.42 -11.84 -9.65
CA ALA A 184 12.54 -11.60 -11.08
C ALA A 184 11.35 -12.16 -11.86
N ALA A 185 10.86 -13.36 -11.51
CA ALA A 185 9.67 -13.97 -12.10
C ALA A 185 8.40 -13.14 -11.83
N ALA A 186 8.23 -12.66 -10.59
CA ALA A 186 7.09 -11.79 -10.23
C ALA A 186 7.10 -10.47 -11.03
N ILE A 187 8.26 -9.83 -11.17
CA ILE A 187 8.43 -8.61 -11.98
C ILE A 187 8.11 -8.88 -13.46
N ALA A 188 8.54 -10.02 -14.00
CA ALA A 188 8.21 -10.42 -15.37
C ALA A 188 6.69 -10.61 -15.55
N GLY A 189 6.02 -11.26 -14.60
CA GLY A 189 4.56 -11.40 -14.59
C GLY A 189 3.83 -10.05 -14.57
N ILE A 190 4.29 -9.08 -13.78
CA ILE A 190 3.75 -7.71 -13.81
C ILE A 190 3.95 -7.07 -15.18
N GLY A 191 5.09 -7.32 -15.85
CA GLY A 191 5.34 -6.88 -17.23
C GLY A 191 4.34 -7.44 -18.24
N GLU A 192 3.92 -8.70 -18.09
CA GLU A 192 2.88 -9.31 -18.95
C GLU A 192 1.51 -8.66 -18.74
N LEU A 193 1.19 -8.25 -17.51
CA LEU A 193 -0.05 -7.52 -17.20
C LEU A 193 -0.08 -6.14 -17.86
N ALA A 194 1.08 -5.51 -18.10
CA ALA A 194 1.17 -4.25 -18.81
C ALA A 194 0.54 -4.35 -20.21
N GLU A 195 0.71 -5.48 -20.89
CA GLU A 195 0.15 -5.66 -22.22
C GLU A 195 -1.38 -5.81 -22.19
N VAL A 196 -1.95 -6.41 -21.14
CA VAL A 196 -3.41 -6.44 -20.96
C VAL A 196 -3.95 -5.02 -20.73
N VAL A 197 -3.28 -4.26 -19.86
CA VAL A 197 -3.63 -2.85 -19.59
C VAL A 197 -3.46 -2.00 -20.86
N ARG A 198 -2.42 -2.25 -21.66
CA ARG A 198 -2.23 -1.60 -22.98
C ARG A 198 -3.41 -1.85 -23.90
N GLY A 199 -3.89 -3.09 -23.93
CA GLY A 199 -5.06 -3.46 -24.74
C GLY A 199 -6.29 -2.63 -24.41
N ILE A 200 -6.62 -2.46 -23.14
CA ILE A 200 -7.77 -1.63 -22.75
C ILE A 200 -7.54 -0.13 -22.99
N VAL A 201 -6.31 0.38 -22.85
CA VAL A 201 -5.98 1.77 -23.19
C VAL A 201 -6.23 2.04 -24.67
N VAL A 202 -5.79 1.14 -25.54
CA VAL A 202 -6.01 1.25 -27.00
C VAL A 202 -7.51 1.19 -27.34
N ASP A 203 -8.26 0.24 -26.73
CA ASP A 203 -9.70 0.13 -26.92
C ASP A 203 -10.43 1.41 -26.49
N ARG A 204 -10.11 1.95 -25.30
CA ARG A 204 -10.73 3.18 -24.78
C ARG A 204 -10.33 4.44 -25.54
N ARG A 205 -9.18 4.43 -26.20
CA ARG A 205 -8.80 5.52 -27.10
C ARG A 205 -9.65 5.52 -28.38
N ALA A 206 -9.93 4.34 -28.92
CA ALA A 206 -10.77 4.17 -30.10
C ALA A 206 -12.28 4.31 -29.78
N SER A 207 -12.71 3.89 -28.60
CA SER A 207 -14.12 3.84 -28.18
C SER A 207 -14.25 4.30 -26.73
N PRO A 208 -14.22 5.62 -26.45
CA PRO A 208 -14.29 6.15 -25.09
C PRO A 208 -15.59 5.79 -24.37
N ARG A 209 -15.50 5.54 -23.05
CA ARG A 209 -16.61 5.31 -22.11
C ARG A 209 -16.53 6.28 -20.95
N ASP A 210 -17.53 6.30 -20.09
CA ASP A 210 -17.48 7.08 -18.83
C ASP A 210 -16.77 6.23 -17.74
N ASP A 211 -15.45 6.02 -17.93
CA ASP A 211 -14.60 5.28 -16.99
C ASP A 211 -13.21 5.93 -16.84
N LEU A 212 -12.49 5.55 -15.78
CA LEU A 212 -11.15 6.05 -15.49
C LEU A 212 -10.20 5.80 -16.66
N THR A 213 -10.25 4.62 -17.26
CA THR A 213 -9.35 4.23 -18.35
C THR A 213 -9.54 5.13 -19.57
N SER A 214 -10.79 5.45 -19.95
CA SER A 214 -11.08 6.41 -21.00
C SER A 214 -10.54 7.79 -20.71
N ALA A 215 -10.70 8.25 -19.47
CA ALA A 215 -10.19 9.56 -19.04
C ALA A 215 -8.66 9.61 -19.14
N VAL A 216 -7.97 8.55 -18.71
CA VAL A 216 -6.51 8.46 -18.79
C VAL A 216 -6.05 8.30 -20.25
N ALA A 217 -6.65 7.38 -21.02
CA ALA A 217 -6.26 7.12 -22.41
C ALA A 217 -6.38 8.34 -23.33
N ASN A 218 -7.31 9.25 -23.05
CA ASN A 218 -7.59 10.41 -23.90
C ASN A 218 -7.17 11.75 -23.24
N ALA A 219 -6.34 11.69 -22.18
CA ALA A 219 -5.83 12.88 -21.50
C ALA A 219 -4.82 13.65 -22.36
N GLU A 220 -4.69 14.93 -22.11
CA GLU A 220 -3.59 15.77 -22.57
C GLU A 220 -2.70 16.10 -21.36
N ILE A 221 -1.39 15.93 -21.52
CA ILE A 221 -0.37 16.23 -20.51
C ILE A 221 0.70 17.08 -21.16
N GLY A 222 1.04 18.21 -20.56
CA GLY A 222 1.97 19.17 -21.17
C GLY A 222 1.46 19.77 -22.50
N GLY A 223 0.14 19.80 -22.71
CA GLY A 223 -0.48 20.30 -23.94
C GLY A 223 -0.39 19.32 -25.14
N ALA A 224 -0.06 18.06 -24.90
CA ALA A 224 -0.02 17.01 -25.92
C ALA A 224 -0.82 15.76 -25.48
N PRO A 225 -1.39 14.99 -26.42
CA PRO A 225 -2.03 13.72 -26.09
C PRO A 225 -1.07 12.81 -25.32
N ILE A 226 -1.56 12.19 -24.23
CA ILE A 226 -0.76 11.29 -23.42
C ILE A 226 -0.22 10.12 -24.26
N ALA A 227 1.05 9.75 -24.09
CA ALA A 227 1.60 8.55 -24.70
C ALA A 227 0.92 7.29 -24.14
N ILE A 228 0.73 6.25 -24.96
CA ILE A 228 0.10 4.99 -24.54
C ILE A 228 0.84 4.38 -23.37
N ASP A 229 2.18 4.36 -23.41
CA ASP A 229 3.02 3.81 -22.34
C ASP A 229 2.78 4.56 -21.01
N ARG A 230 2.66 5.86 -21.06
CA ARG A 230 2.37 6.69 -19.88
C ARG A 230 0.98 6.41 -19.31
N ALA A 231 -0.03 6.21 -20.17
CA ALA A 231 -1.36 5.81 -19.74
C ALA A 231 -1.35 4.42 -19.07
N VAL A 232 -0.54 3.49 -19.61
CA VAL A 232 -0.32 2.15 -19.03
C VAL A 232 0.36 2.27 -17.66
N ASP A 233 1.43 3.05 -17.53
CA ASP A 233 2.12 3.29 -16.26
C ASP A 233 1.15 3.77 -15.16
N ILE A 234 0.25 4.72 -15.50
CA ILE A 234 -0.75 5.25 -14.58
C ILE A 234 -1.71 4.14 -14.10
N LEU A 235 -2.28 3.38 -15.05
CA LEU A 235 -3.25 2.35 -14.71
C LEU A 235 -2.60 1.17 -13.97
N GLN A 236 -1.37 0.81 -14.32
CA GLN A 236 -0.60 -0.19 -13.56
C GLN A 236 -0.36 0.25 -12.11
N LEU A 237 -0.06 1.52 -11.87
CA LEU A 237 0.06 2.02 -10.49
C LEU A 237 -1.28 1.94 -9.75
N VAL A 238 -2.41 2.24 -10.41
CA VAL A 238 -3.73 2.09 -9.79
C VAL A 238 -3.94 0.64 -9.36
N VAL A 239 -3.59 -0.34 -10.21
CA VAL A 239 -3.69 -1.78 -9.86
C VAL A 239 -2.74 -2.13 -8.71
N ALA A 240 -1.44 -1.85 -8.85
CA ALA A 240 -0.45 -2.20 -7.84
C ALA A 240 -0.75 -1.57 -6.47
N GLY A 241 -1.16 -0.30 -6.46
CA GLY A 241 -1.48 0.43 -5.22
C GLY A 241 -2.79 -0.01 -4.57
N GLY A 242 -3.76 -0.51 -5.34
CA GLY A 242 -5.07 -0.93 -4.84
C GLY A 242 -5.11 -2.35 -4.29
N VAL A 243 -4.23 -3.23 -4.78
CA VAL A 243 -4.27 -4.67 -4.46
C VAL A 243 -3.56 -4.95 -3.13
N ASP A 244 -2.24 -4.89 -3.09
CA ASP A 244 -1.45 -5.49 -2.00
C ASP A 244 -1.53 -4.72 -0.68
N THR A 245 -1.60 -3.39 -0.72
CA THR A 245 -1.60 -2.56 0.50
C THR A 245 -2.85 -2.77 1.36
N THR A 246 -4.01 -2.90 0.73
CA THR A 246 -5.29 -3.14 1.41
C THR A 246 -5.37 -4.57 1.93
N THR A 247 -4.91 -5.55 1.14
CA THR A 247 -4.74 -6.94 1.54
C THR A 247 -3.88 -7.06 2.79
N ALA A 248 -2.70 -6.43 2.79
CA ALA A 248 -1.76 -6.47 3.90
C ALA A 248 -2.34 -5.88 5.19
N LEU A 249 -3.07 -4.76 5.10
CA LEU A 249 -3.73 -4.19 6.27
C LEU A 249 -4.81 -5.11 6.83
N LEU A 250 -5.69 -5.64 5.98
CA LEU A 250 -6.75 -6.55 6.38
C LEU A 250 -6.17 -7.80 7.05
N ALA A 251 -5.15 -8.41 6.45
CA ALA A 251 -4.49 -9.59 6.99
C ALA A 251 -3.90 -9.35 8.38
N ASN A 252 -3.15 -8.26 8.58
CA ASN A 252 -2.62 -7.89 9.89
C ASN A 252 -3.74 -7.62 10.91
N THR A 253 -4.81 -6.96 10.49
CA THR A 253 -5.95 -6.67 11.36
C THR A 253 -6.66 -7.95 11.78
N PHE A 254 -6.87 -8.91 10.88
CA PHE A 254 -7.51 -10.18 11.20
C PHE A 254 -6.68 -11.02 12.19
N VAL A 255 -5.38 -11.11 11.98
CA VAL A 255 -4.50 -11.81 12.91
C VAL A 255 -4.57 -11.16 14.29
N TRP A 256 -4.42 -9.84 14.35
CA TRP A 256 -4.45 -9.12 15.62
C TRP A 256 -5.80 -9.24 16.35
N LEU A 257 -6.92 -9.10 15.64
CA LEU A 257 -8.26 -9.26 16.23
C LEU A 257 -8.55 -10.71 16.67
N SER A 258 -7.92 -11.71 16.05
CA SER A 258 -7.99 -13.09 16.52
C SER A 258 -7.28 -13.28 17.86
N GLU A 259 -6.16 -12.55 18.06
CA GLU A 259 -5.39 -12.58 19.33
C GLU A 259 -5.99 -11.67 20.42
N HIS A 260 -6.91 -10.76 20.05
CA HIS A 260 -7.57 -9.80 20.96
C HIS A 260 -9.10 -9.93 20.88
N PRO A 261 -9.68 -11.05 21.35
CA PRO A 261 -11.10 -11.32 21.21
C PRO A 261 -12.00 -10.35 21.99
N ASP A 262 -11.48 -9.75 23.04
CA ASP A 262 -12.15 -8.69 23.83
C ASP A 262 -12.35 -7.41 23.00
N VAL A 263 -11.31 -6.96 22.29
CA VAL A 263 -11.40 -5.80 21.37
C VAL A 263 -12.29 -6.14 20.18
N ARG A 264 -12.16 -7.34 19.63
CA ARG A 264 -13.03 -7.81 18.54
C ARG A 264 -14.51 -7.81 18.96
N GLN A 265 -14.84 -8.32 20.14
CA GLN A 265 -16.19 -8.30 20.66
C GLN A 265 -16.70 -6.86 20.87
N ARG A 266 -15.85 -5.97 21.36
CA ARG A 266 -16.20 -4.56 21.50
C ARG A 266 -16.57 -3.91 20.16
N LEU A 267 -15.88 -4.24 19.06
CA LEU A 267 -16.22 -3.75 17.72
C LEU A 267 -17.54 -4.33 17.19
N VAL A 268 -17.94 -5.52 17.65
CA VAL A 268 -19.26 -6.09 17.35
C VAL A 268 -20.36 -5.37 18.12
N ASP A 269 -20.12 -5.06 19.39
CA ASP A 269 -21.12 -4.45 20.29
C ASP A 269 -21.27 -2.94 20.06
N GLU A 270 -20.20 -2.26 19.62
CA GLU A 270 -20.09 -0.82 19.40
C GLU A 270 -19.65 -0.52 17.95
N PRO A 271 -20.48 -0.77 16.92
CA PRO A 271 -20.08 -0.65 15.51
C PRO A 271 -19.71 0.77 15.08
N GLU A 272 -20.10 1.81 15.82
CA GLU A 272 -19.68 3.19 15.63
C GLU A 272 -18.19 3.40 15.82
N LEU A 273 -17.50 2.53 16.56
CA LEU A 273 -16.04 2.56 16.73
C LEU A 273 -15.27 2.14 15.48
N MET A 274 -15.92 1.50 14.50
CA MET A 274 -15.24 1.02 13.29
C MET A 274 -14.44 2.14 12.59
N GLY A 275 -14.94 3.37 12.64
CA GLY A 275 -14.26 4.51 12.03
C GLY A 275 -12.92 4.83 12.68
N THR A 276 -12.85 4.92 14.01
CA THR A 276 -11.64 5.20 14.79
C THR A 276 -10.71 3.99 14.81
N ALA A 277 -11.24 2.79 15.01
CA ALA A 277 -10.49 1.54 14.99
C ALA A 277 -9.76 1.33 13.65
N ARG A 278 -10.44 1.59 12.52
CA ARG A 278 -9.80 1.51 11.19
C ARG A 278 -8.61 2.46 11.06
N GLU A 279 -8.71 3.72 11.51
CA GLU A 279 -7.58 4.66 11.46
C GLU A 279 -6.44 4.19 12.39
N GLU A 280 -6.77 3.56 13.51
CA GLU A 280 -5.75 3.01 14.42
C GLU A 280 -5.06 1.77 13.82
N PHE A 281 -5.78 0.87 13.17
CA PHE A 281 -5.18 -0.25 12.44
C PHE A 281 -4.28 0.25 11.29
N LEU A 282 -4.70 1.30 10.58
CA LEU A 282 -3.88 1.97 9.56
C LEU A 282 -2.58 2.50 10.18
N ARG A 283 -2.64 3.20 11.32
CA ARG A 283 -1.46 3.70 12.01
C ARG A 283 -0.55 2.57 12.45
N TYR A 284 -1.11 1.60 13.17
CA TYR A 284 -0.34 0.56 13.86
C TYR A 284 0.34 -0.40 12.89
N PHE A 285 -0.36 -0.89 11.87
CA PHE A 285 0.20 -1.85 10.93
C PHE A 285 0.95 -1.21 9.77
N THR A 286 0.57 0.00 9.37
CA THR A 286 1.23 0.76 8.30
C THR A 286 1.65 -0.14 7.13
N PRO A 287 0.71 -0.62 6.29
CA PRO A 287 1.00 -1.66 5.29
C PRO A 287 2.16 -1.27 4.37
N THR A 288 2.21 -0.03 3.84
CA THR A 288 3.38 0.50 3.13
C THR A 288 4.38 1.00 4.17
N GLN A 289 5.48 0.27 4.35
CA GLN A 289 6.45 0.54 5.41
C GLN A 289 7.27 1.79 5.19
N ALA A 290 7.68 2.03 3.95
CA ALA A 290 8.53 3.17 3.60
C ALA A 290 8.42 3.55 2.13
N THR A 291 8.78 4.79 1.80
CA THR A 291 9.03 5.26 0.43
C THR A 291 10.24 6.17 0.39
N ALA A 292 10.92 6.23 -0.75
CA ALA A 292 12.14 7.02 -0.92
C ALA A 292 11.92 8.34 -1.65
N ARG A 293 12.87 9.25 -1.46
CA ARG A 293 13.10 10.45 -2.27
C ARG A 293 14.58 10.57 -2.54
N THR A 294 14.93 11.33 -3.58
CA THR A 294 16.32 11.70 -3.89
C THR A 294 16.52 13.19 -3.68
N ALA A 295 17.56 13.59 -2.95
CA ALA A 295 17.90 14.99 -2.77
C ALA A 295 18.36 15.60 -4.09
N HIS A 296 17.71 16.67 -4.53
CA HIS A 296 18.07 17.38 -5.77
C HIS A 296 19.25 18.35 -5.57
N CYS A 297 19.43 18.79 -4.35
CA CYS A 297 20.54 19.64 -3.90
C CYS A 297 20.91 19.25 -2.47
N ASP A 298 22.01 19.78 -1.95
CA ASP A 298 22.36 19.63 -0.54
C ASP A 298 21.23 20.20 0.33
N VAL A 299 20.75 19.42 1.29
CA VAL A 299 19.63 19.79 2.15
C VAL A 299 19.84 19.34 3.58
N GLU A 300 19.53 20.23 4.52
CA GLU A 300 19.54 19.90 5.95
C GLU A 300 18.24 19.17 6.34
N LEU A 301 18.39 17.97 6.92
CA LEU A 301 17.29 17.17 7.44
C LEU A 301 17.64 16.69 8.85
N ASP A 302 16.97 17.23 9.85
CA ASP A 302 17.15 16.88 11.27
C ASP A 302 18.63 16.88 11.73
N GLY A 303 19.35 17.96 11.41
CA GLY A 303 20.75 18.16 11.83
C GLY A 303 21.81 17.41 11.02
N VAL A 304 21.40 16.67 9.96
CA VAL A 304 22.34 16.07 9.01
C VAL A 304 22.21 16.73 7.64
N THR A 305 23.33 16.81 6.91
CA THR A 305 23.34 17.26 5.51
C THR A 305 23.18 16.04 4.61
N VAL A 306 22.05 15.97 3.89
CA VAL A 306 21.83 15.04 2.80
C VAL A 306 22.37 15.69 1.53
N ALA A 307 23.38 15.09 0.91
CA ALA A 307 24.00 15.65 -0.28
C ALA A 307 23.14 15.42 -1.54
N ALA A 308 23.34 16.28 -2.55
CA ALA A 308 22.70 16.12 -3.85
C ALA A 308 22.94 14.71 -4.42
N GLY A 309 21.88 14.06 -4.90
CA GLY A 309 21.87 12.69 -5.41
C GLY A 309 21.75 11.61 -4.34
N GLU A 310 21.87 11.92 -3.06
CA GLU A 310 21.64 10.94 -1.99
C GLU A 310 20.17 10.68 -1.78
N ARG A 311 19.85 9.44 -1.36
CA ARG A 311 18.48 8.99 -1.15
C ARG A 311 18.07 9.08 0.31
N VAL A 312 16.81 9.40 0.55
CA VAL A 312 16.18 9.35 1.88
C VAL A 312 15.02 8.36 1.83
N LEU A 313 15.09 7.31 2.62
CA LEU A 313 14.00 6.38 2.87
C LEU A 313 13.18 6.90 4.06
N MET A 314 11.98 7.35 3.80
CA MET A 314 11.02 7.80 4.82
C MET A 314 10.29 6.58 5.37
N SER A 315 10.58 6.17 6.61
CA SER A 315 9.90 5.05 7.26
C SER A 315 8.56 5.52 7.86
N TRP A 316 7.47 5.27 7.13
CA TRP A 316 6.11 5.56 7.61
C TRP A 316 5.77 4.72 8.84
N ALA A 317 6.23 3.46 8.86
CA ALA A 317 6.04 2.54 9.98
C ALA A 317 6.71 3.06 11.26
N ALA A 318 7.95 3.55 11.17
CA ALA A 318 8.64 4.15 12.30
C ALA A 318 7.99 5.45 12.75
N ALA A 319 7.64 6.33 11.80
CA ALA A 319 7.00 7.62 12.08
C ALA A 319 5.62 7.47 12.73
N ASN A 320 4.84 6.46 12.37
CA ASN A 320 3.54 6.16 12.97
C ASN A 320 3.62 5.60 14.40
N ARG A 321 4.84 5.31 14.87
CA ARG A 321 5.15 4.88 16.24
C ARG A 321 5.98 5.91 17.00
N ASP A 322 6.02 7.17 16.55
CA ASP A 322 6.79 8.24 17.18
C ASP A 322 6.11 8.72 18.46
N PRO A 323 6.74 8.52 19.65
CA PRO A 323 6.16 8.89 20.93
C PRO A 323 6.03 10.42 21.12
N THR A 324 6.67 11.23 20.29
CA THR A 324 6.50 12.69 20.30
C THR A 324 5.15 13.13 19.70
N VAL A 325 4.49 12.22 18.94
CA VAL A 325 3.20 12.47 18.27
C VAL A 325 2.09 11.60 18.84
N PHE A 326 2.39 10.35 19.16
CA PHE A 326 1.41 9.36 19.62
C PHE A 326 1.70 8.93 21.06
N VAL A 327 0.75 9.13 21.94
CA VAL A 327 0.84 8.60 23.32
C VAL A 327 0.72 7.08 23.26
N ASP A 328 1.62 6.38 23.95
CA ASP A 328 1.69 4.91 23.94
C ASP A 328 1.60 4.30 22.52
N PRO A 329 2.59 4.62 21.64
CA PRO A 329 2.50 4.32 20.23
C PRO A 329 2.57 2.82 19.90
N GLU A 330 3.09 2.01 20.80
CA GLU A 330 3.22 0.56 20.64
C GLU A 330 1.93 -0.20 21.04
N HIS A 331 0.95 0.50 21.60
CA HIS A 331 -0.36 -0.05 21.92
C HIS A 331 -1.40 0.33 20.85
N VAL A 332 -2.27 -0.65 20.49
CA VAL A 332 -3.44 -0.39 19.65
C VAL A 332 -4.57 0.15 20.51
N ASP A 333 -4.95 1.38 20.26
CA ASP A 333 -6.04 2.06 20.93
C ASP A 333 -7.15 2.40 19.92
N ILE A 334 -8.20 1.58 19.87
CA ILE A 334 -9.31 1.73 18.91
C ILE A 334 -10.14 3.01 19.12
N ASP A 335 -9.96 3.70 20.25
CA ASP A 335 -10.59 5.00 20.56
C ASP A 335 -9.66 6.19 20.23
N ARG A 336 -8.45 5.95 19.74
CA ARG A 336 -7.46 7.01 19.52
C ARG A 336 -7.98 8.13 18.64
N ALA A 337 -8.11 9.31 19.23
CA ALA A 337 -8.47 10.55 18.56
C ALA A 337 -7.82 11.76 19.26
N PRO A 338 -7.08 12.62 18.55
CA PRO A 338 -6.78 12.59 17.11
C PRO A 338 -5.77 11.48 16.73
N ASN A 339 -5.79 11.07 15.45
CA ASN A 339 -4.87 10.06 14.92
C ASN A 339 -4.23 10.56 13.60
N PRO A 340 -3.19 11.42 13.67
CA PRO A 340 -2.57 12.06 12.48
C PRO A 340 -1.54 11.15 11.80
N HIS A 341 -1.85 9.88 11.59
CA HIS A 341 -0.91 8.91 11.03
C HIS A 341 -0.50 9.22 9.58
N LEU A 342 0.69 8.74 9.20
CA LEU A 342 1.32 8.93 7.90
C LEU A 342 1.18 7.72 6.96
N THR A 343 0.29 6.79 7.24
CA THR A 343 0.10 5.55 6.45
C THR A 343 -0.21 5.84 4.98
N PHE A 344 -0.87 6.94 4.71
CA PHE A 344 -1.16 7.41 3.35
C PHE A 344 -0.13 8.40 2.81
N GLY A 345 1.03 8.52 3.45
CA GLY A 345 2.04 9.52 3.15
C GLY A 345 1.64 10.93 3.57
N ALA A 346 2.47 11.90 3.23
CA ALA A 346 2.27 13.32 3.52
C ALA A 346 2.52 14.19 2.26
N GLY A 347 2.06 15.44 2.31
CA GLY A 347 2.28 16.41 1.26
C GLY A 347 1.53 16.12 -0.05
N PRO A 348 2.01 16.66 -1.19
CA PRO A 348 1.33 16.55 -2.48
C PRO A 348 1.17 15.11 -3.00
N HIS A 349 2.10 14.22 -2.67
CA HIS A 349 2.05 12.80 -3.04
C HIS A 349 1.19 11.94 -2.11
N ARG A 350 0.42 12.54 -1.20
CA ARG A 350 -0.51 11.78 -0.35
C ARG A 350 -1.39 10.86 -1.21
N CYS A 351 -1.58 9.61 -0.73
CA CYS A 351 -2.29 8.57 -1.46
C CYS A 351 -3.61 9.04 -2.09
N LEU A 352 -3.79 8.78 -3.38
CA LEU A 352 -5.05 9.06 -4.09
C LEU A 352 -6.16 8.13 -3.64
N GLY A 353 -5.83 6.83 -3.42
CA GLY A 353 -6.77 5.78 -3.07
C GLY A 353 -7.27 5.80 -1.62
N ILE A 354 -6.97 6.83 -0.85
CA ILE A 354 -7.28 6.92 0.59
C ILE A 354 -8.76 6.63 0.92
N HIS A 355 -9.69 7.09 0.08
CA HIS A 355 -11.12 6.87 0.29
C HIS A 355 -11.53 5.44 -0.09
N PHE A 356 -10.95 4.86 -1.15
CA PHE A 356 -11.15 3.45 -1.51
C PHE A 356 -10.64 2.52 -0.41
N ALA A 357 -9.40 2.72 0.04
CA ALA A 357 -8.83 1.91 1.11
C ALA A 357 -9.71 1.93 2.36
N ARG A 358 -10.12 3.11 2.82
CA ARG A 358 -11.00 3.26 3.98
C ARG A 358 -12.35 2.58 3.80
N MET A 359 -12.95 2.69 2.64
CA MET A 359 -14.23 2.08 2.33
C MET A 359 -14.11 0.55 2.28
N ILE A 360 -13.15 0.00 1.53
CA ILE A 360 -12.95 -1.45 1.41
C ILE A 360 -12.66 -2.06 2.79
N ILE A 361 -11.73 -1.48 3.55
CA ILE A 361 -11.37 -1.96 4.89
C ILE A 361 -12.59 -1.94 5.82
N GLY A 362 -13.35 -0.84 5.84
CA GLY A 362 -14.55 -0.72 6.65
C GLY A 362 -15.58 -1.80 6.32
N VAL A 363 -15.93 -1.94 5.04
CA VAL A 363 -16.92 -2.94 4.58
C VAL A 363 -16.47 -4.36 4.89
N VAL A 364 -15.21 -4.70 4.64
CA VAL A 364 -14.69 -6.06 4.91
C VAL A 364 -14.73 -6.36 6.40
N LEU A 365 -14.29 -5.44 7.27
CA LEU A 365 -14.31 -5.65 8.72
C LEU A 365 -15.76 -5.75 9.25
N GLU A 366 -16.67 -4.89 8.79
CA GLU A 366 -18.09 -4.95 9.16
C GLU A 366 -18.72 -6.30 8.80
N GLU A 367 -18.52 -6.79 7.58
CA GLU A 367 -19.09 -8.07 7.13
C GLU A 367 -18.46 -9.28 7.85
N VAL A 368 -17.14 -9.27 8.07
CA VAL A 368 -16.45 -10.33 8.83
C VAL A 368 -16.98 -10.40 10.26
N LEU A 369 -17.04 -9.25 10.96
CA LEU A 369 -17.51 -9.19 12.34
C LEU A 369 -19.01 -9.54 12.46
N ALA A 370 -19.83 -9.24 11.44
CA ALA A 370 -21.24 -9.59 11.42
C ALA A 370 -21.52 -11.06 11.05
N ARG A 371 -20.59 -11.75 10.35
CA ARG A 371 -20.82 -13.08 9.78
C ARG A 371 -20.06 -14.19 10.50
N ILE A 372 -18.83 -13.91 10.90
CA ILE A 372 -17.91 -14.86 11.53
C ILE A 372 -17.21 -14.20 12.74
N PRO A 373 -17.97 -13.63 13.71
CA PRO A 373 -17.39 -12.86 14.83
C PRO A 373 -16.49 -13.66 15.75
N ASP A 374 -16.59 -14.98 15.71
CA ASP A 374 -15.87 -15.93 16.55
C ASP A 374 -14.68 -16.61 15.87
N TYR A 375 -14.24 -16.10 14.69
CA TYR A 375 -13.13 -16.71 13.98
C TYR A 375 -11.85 -16.78 14.82
N VAL A 376 -11.10 -17.86 14.64
CA VAL A 376 -9.80 -18.12 15.28
C VAL A 376 -8.78 -18.47 14.20
N VAL A 377 -7.69 -17.71 14.15
CA VAL A 377 -6.58 -17.94 13.20
C VAL A 377 -5.70 -19.09 13.69
N ASP A 378 -5.37 -20.02 12.79
CA ASP A 378 -4.35 -21.03 13.02
C ASP A 378 -2.94 -20.46 12.75
N MET A 379 -2.32 -19.91 13.80
CA MET A 379 -0.99 -19.30 13.72
C MET A 379 0.12 -20.29 13.32
N ASN A 380 -0.07 -21.61 13.47
CA ASN A 380 0.90 -22.60 13.02
C ASN A 380 0.87 -22.80 11.50
N ALA A 381 -0.26 -22.52 10.87
CA ALA A 381 -0.45 -22.62 9.43
C ALA A 381 -0.39 -21.27 8.70
N ALA A 382 -0.42 -20.16 9.43
CA ALA A 382 -0.29 -18.82 8.89
C ALA A 382 1.15 -18.55 8.40
N GLU A 383 1.30 -17.80 7.30
CA GLU A 383 2.59 -17.49 6.70
C GLU A 383 2.74 -15.98 6.46
N ARG A 384 3.75 -15.38 7.09
CA ARG A 384 4.09 -13.95 6.91
C ARG A 384 4.91 -13.73 5.63
N TYR A 385 4.92 -12.50 5.16
CA TYR A 385 5.85 -12.06 4.12
C TYR A 385 7.30 -12.29 4.55
N ARG A 386 8.12 -12.74 3.60
CA ARG A 386 9.54 -13.06 3.83
C ARG A 386 10.41 -11.81 3.95
N THR A 387 9.95 -10.70 3.41
CA THR A 387 10.47 -9.36 3.56
C THR A 387 9.32 -8.39 3.76
N ILE A 388 9.53 -7.37 4.57
CA ILE A 388 8.55 -6.30 4.82
C ILE A 388 9.07 -4.93 4.42
N GLY A 389 10.18 -4.86 3.68
CA GLY A 389 10.84 -3.59 3.36
C GLY A 389 9.98 -2.59 2.59
N ILE A 390 8.99 -3.08 1.83
CA ILE A 390 8.01 -2.24 1.14
C ILE A 390 6.63 -2.41 1.76
N ILE A 391 6.14 -3.66 1.84
CA ILE A 391 4.81 -3.99 2.36
C ILE A 391 4.94 -4.99 3.52
N ASN A 392 4.20 -4.76 4.60
CA ASN A 392 4.11 -5.68 5.74
C ASN A 392 2.77 -6.41 5.70
N GLY A 393 2.80 -7.71 5.41
CA GLY A 393 1.59 -8.50 5.22
C GLY A 393 1.78 -10.00 5.48
N TRP A 394 0.78 -10.77 5.06
CA TRP A 394 0.69 -12.22 5.20
C TRP A 394 0.37 -12.86 3.85
N ILE A 395 1.01 -14.01 3.58
CA ILE A 395 0.76 -14.82 2.37
C ILE A 395 -0.54 -15.60 2.55
N LYS A 396 -0.79 -16.15 3.76
CA LYS A 396 -2.02 -16.87 4.11
C LYS A 396 -2.31 -16.75 5.61
N VAL A 397 -3.61 -16.77 5.93
CA VAL A 397 -4.14 -16.66 7.31
C VAL A 397 -5.34 -17.60 7.45
N PRO A 398 -5.11 -18.93 7.59
CA PRO A 398 -6.18 -19.91 7.78
C PRO A 398 -6.90 -19.68 9.10
N ALA A 399 -8.23 -19.76 9.09
CA ALA A 399 -9.08 -19.55 10.26
C ALA A 399 -10.25 -20.53 10.29
N THR A 400 -10.76 -20.76 11.49
CA THR A 400 -11.98 -21.54 11.76
C THR A 400 -12.98 -20.69 12.53
N PHE A 401 -14.26 -20.96 12.34
CA PHE A 401 -15.37 -20.24 13.00
C PHE A 401 -16.63 -21.14 13.07
N THR A 402 -17.65 -20.72 13.78
CA THR A 402 -18.93 -21.45 13.84
C THR A 402 -19.65 -21.38 12.50
N PRO A 403 -19.97 -22.52 11.85
CA PRO A 403 -20.69 -22.54 10.57
C PRO A 403 -22.03 -21.82 10.60
N SER A 404 -22.40 -21.19 9.51
CA SER A 404 -23.66 -20.50 9.34
C SER A 404 -24.20 -20.64 7.91
N ASN A 405 -25.40 -20.10 7.64
CA ASN A 405 -25.99 -20.16 6.30
C ASN A 405 -25.50 -18.99 5.42
N PRO A 406 -25.35 -19.23 4.10
CA PRO A 406 -25.11 -18.18 3.12
C PRO A 406 -26.22 -17.13 3.11
N ARG A 407 -25.88 -15.89 2.76
CA ARG A 407 -26.83 -14.76 2.62
C ARG A 407 -27.21 -14.49 1.16
N SER A 408 -26.33 -14.82 0.21
CA SER A 408 -26.60 -14.60 -1.22
C SER A 408 -27.30 -15.79 -1.86
N VAL A 409 -28.16 -15.50 -2.84
CA VAL A 409 -28.88 -16.51 -3.63
C VAL A 409 -28.35 -16.57 -5.07
N ALA A 410 -27.41 -15.69 -5.47
CA ALA A 410 -26.94 -15.56 -6.85
C ALA A 410 -25.51 -16.06 -7.03
N PRO A 411 -25.23 -16.82 -8.12
CA PRO A 411 -23.86 -17.20 -8.48
C PRO A 411 -23.05 -15.98 -8.97
N ARG A 412 -21.72 -16.02 -8.76
CA ARG A 412 -20.77 -15.06 -9.35
C ARG A 412 -20.88 -15.11 -10.88
N THR A 413 -21.15 -13.99 -11.51
CA THR A 413 -21.12 -13.82 -12.98
C THR A 413 -19.87 -13.08 -13.40
#